data_acedbb2e9263930920c3d56723c06e50
#
_entry.id   acedbb2e9263930920c3d56723c06e50
#
_cell.length_a   1.000
_cell.length_b   1.000
_cell.length_c   1.000
_cell.angle_alpha   90.00
_cell.angle_beta   90.00
_cell.angle_gamma   90.00
#
_symmetry.space_group_name_H-M   'P 1'
#
loop_
_entity.id
_entity.type
_entity.pdbx_description
1 polymer ?
#
loop_
_entity_poly.entity_id
_entity_poly.type
_entity_poly.pdbx_seq_one_letter_code
_entity_poly.pdbx_strand_id
1 'polypeptide(L)'
;MLYLRNLSYHPAATPTPILKSMTLELAPQQLGVIIGPSGSGKSTFLEILSGLAEKTSGEIYWREQPLTAEHLQQLGGLVFQFPERHFCCGTILEELRLGHPELGSERVDEALKEVGLDHLSLNTAPQSLSGGQQRRLALAVQLIRQPQILLLDEPTAGLDWSMRQNLIRLLAKLKQHWSLLVVTHDAGDLLKIGDRFWTLNHGVIQSVEPDYIAIRQQLSGVSG
;
A
#
# COMPACT_ATOMS: atom_id res chain seq x y z
N MET A 1 9.07 -5.93 12.55
CA MET A 1 9.35 -6.73 11.36
C MET A 1 8.07 -7.46 10.99
N LEU A 2 7.63 -7.36 9.74
CA LEU A 2 6.59 -8.21 9.16
C LEU A 2 7.27 -9.48 8.63
N TYR A 3 6.74 -10.64 8.98
CA TYR A 3 7.22 -11.91 8.47
C TYR A 3 6.05 -12.81 8.07
N LEU A 4 6.10 -13.33 6.87
CA LEU A 4 5.12 -14.25 6.29
C LEU A 4 5.78 -15.62 6.10
N ARG A 5 5.12 -16.67 6.55
CA ARG A 5 5.61 -18.05 6.40
C ARG A 5 4.58 -18.91 5.68
N ASN A 6 4.93 -19.34 4.46
CA ASN A 6 4.14 -20.26 3.64
C ASN A 6 2.68 -19.83 3.45
N LEU A 7 2.44 -18.50 3.32
CA LEU A 7 1.11 -17.93 3.14
C LEU A 7 0.49 -18.42 1.82
N SER A 8 -0.68 -19.02 1.91
CA SER A 8 -1.44 -19.46 0.73
C SER A 8 -2.88 -18.99 0.79
N TYR A 9 -3.46 -18.74 -0.39
CA TYR A 9 -4.86 -18.37 -0.53
C TYR A 9 -5.50 -19.09 -1.70
N HIS A 10 -6.54 -19.87 -1.39
CA HIS A 10 -7.29 -20.66 -2.36
C HIS A 10 -8.79 -20.49 -2.09
N PRO A 11 -9.47 -19.52 -2.74
CA PRO A 11 -10.91 -19.39 -2.66
C PRO A 11 -11.60 -20.65 -3.17
N ALA A 12 -12.68 -21.09 -2.52
CA ALA A 12 -13.42 -22.28 -2.89
C ALA A 12 -13.96 -22.24 -4.34
N ALA A 13 -14.20 -21.05 -4.89
CA ALA A 13 -14.72 -20.85 -6.25
C ALA A 13 -13.65 -20.89 -7.35
N THR A 14 -12.37 -21.04 -7.03
CA THR A 14 -11.27 -21.02 -8.01
C THR A 14 -10.69 -22.42 -8.19
N PRO A 15 -10.32 -22.83 -9.43
CA PRO A 15 -9.72 -24.15 -9.67
C PRO A 15 -8.28 -24.26 -9.14
N THR A 16 -7.60 -23.13 -8.94
CA THR A 16 -6.20 -23.09 -8.50
C THR A 16 -5.99 -22.04 -7.43
N PRO A 17 -5.02 -22.22 -6.52
CA PRO A 17 -4.66 -21.21 -5.55
C PRO A 17 -4.22 -19.89 -6.21
N ILE A 18 -4.69 -18.76 -5.67
CA ILE A 18 -4.27 -17.41 -6.08
C ILE A 18 -2.88 -17.10 -5.52
N LEU A 19 -2.62 -17.46 -4.25
CA LEU A 19 -1.31 -17.32 -3.63
C LEU A 19 -0.81 -18.69 -3.17
N LYS A 20 0.49 -18.95 -3.40
CA LYS A 20 1.09 -20.28 -3.26
C LYS A 20 2.34 -20.21 -2.37
N SER A 21 2.16 -20.57 -1.09
CA SER A 21 3.27 -20.73 -0.13
C SER A 21 4.25 -19.54 -0.09
N MET A 22 3.70 -18.34 -0.06
CA MET A 22 4.50 -17.11 -0.07
C MET A 22 5.24 -16.92 1.25
N THR A 23 6.53 -16.63 1.15
CA THR A 23 7.38 -16.29 2.31
C THR A 23 8.12 -15.01 2.00
N LEU A 24 8.00 -14.01 2.87
CA LEU A 24 8.74 -12.76 2.78
C LEU A 24 8.97 -12.13 4.16
N GLU A 25 9.94 -11.23 4.20
CA GLU A 25 10.33 -10.50 5.39
C GLU A 25 10.52 -9.02 5.04
N LEU A 26 9.91 -8.14 5.84
CA LEU A 26 10.07 -6.69 5.73
C LEU A 26 10.40 -6.11 7.12
N ALA A 27 11.56 -5.50 7.24
CA ALA A 27 11.99 -4.87 8.49
C ALA A 27 11.19 -3.58 8.76
N PRO A 28 11.16 -3.10 10.02
CA PRO A 28 10.59 -1.80 10.33
C PRO A 28 11.22 -0.67 9.51
N GLN A 29 10.41 0.32 9.13
CA GLN A 29 10.87 1.50 8.38
C GLN A 29 11.54 1.16 7.03
N GLN A 30 11.16 0.03 6.44
CA GLN A 30 11.52 -0.32 5.07
C GLN A 30 10.35 -0.13 4.12
N LEU A 31 10.68 0.16 2.87
CA LEU A 31 9.76 0.12 1.76
C LEU A 31 10.02 -1.15 0.95
N GLY A 32 9.07 -2.08 1.01
CA GLY A 32 9.03 -3.27 0.16
C GLY A 32 8.24 -3.03 -1.11
N VAL A 33 8.72 -3.54 -2.23
CA VAL A 33 8.04 -3.42 -3.53
C VAL A 33 7.81 -4.82 -4.11
N ILE A 34 6.56 -5.17 -4.37
CA ILE A 34 6.17 -6.41 -5.04
C ILE A 34 5.71 -6.08 -6.45
N ILE A 35 6.38 -6.65 -7.43
CA ILE A 35 6.17 -6.37 -8.84
C ILE A 35 5.56 -7.61 -9.51
N GLY A 36 4.50 -7.41 -10.30
CA GLY A 36 3.89 -8.51 -11.03
C GLY A 36 2.83 -8.05 -12.02
N PRO A 37 2.53 -8.88 -13.03
CA PRO A 37 1.49 -8.58 -14.00
C PRO A 37 0.11 -8.49 -13.36
N SER A 38 -0.85 -7.90 -14.08
CA SER A 38 -2.26 -7.94 -13.67
C SER A 38 -2.73 -9.39 -13.50
N GLY A 39 -3.52 -9.65 -12.45
CA GLY A 39 -4.00 -10.99 -12.12
C GLY A 39 -2.98 -11.89 -11.41
N SER A 40 -1.78 -11.41 -11.05
CA SER A 40 -0.79 -12.23 -10.33
C SER A 40 -1.12 -12.49 -8.85
N GLY A 41 -2.14 -11.82 -8.28
CA GLY A 41 -2.56 -11.95 -6.88
C GLY A 41 -2.13 -10.79 -5.97
N LYS A 42 -1.62 -9.67 -6.52
CA LYS A 42 -1.10 -8.52 -5.75
C LYS A 42 -2.14 -7.89 -4.82
N SER A 43 -3.30 -7.52 -5.36
CA SER A 43 -4.38 -6.91 -4.57
C SER A 43 -4.92 -7.89 -3.53
N THR A 44 -5.13 -9.16 -3.91
CA THR A 44 -5.53 -10.22 -2.97
C THR A 44 -4.52 -10.39 -1.83
N PHE A 45 -3.23 -10.27 -2.12
CA PHE A 45 -2.20 -10.31 -1.10
C PHE A 45 -2.32 -9.14 -0.11
N LEU A 46 -2.56 -7.92 -0.60
CA LEU A 46 -2.80 -6.76 0.28
C LEU A 46 -4.11 -6.89 1.08
N GLU A 47 -5.17 -7.43 0.48
CA GLU A 47 -6.44 -7.70 1.17
C GLU A 47 -6.25 -8.67 2.35
N ILE A 48 -5.43 -9.70 2.19
CA ILE A 48 -5.08 -10.60 3.30
C ILE A 48 -4.28 -9.87 4.37
N LEU A 49 -3.27 -9.09 3.99
CA LEU A 49 -2.43 -8.35 4.94
C LEU A 49 -3.18 -7.22 5.67
N SER A 50 -4.29 -6.74 5.11
CA SER A 50 -5.18 -5.77 5.76
C SER A 50 -6.31 -6.43 6.56
N GLY A 51 -6.38 -7.78 6.59
CA GLY A 51 -7.45 -8.51 7.27
C GLY A 51 -8.81 -8.46 6.58
N LEU A 52 -8.88 -8.02 5.30
CA LEU A 52 -10.10 -7.98 4.50
C LEU A 52 -10.42 -9.35 3.85
N ALA A 53 -9.40 -10.19 3.65
CA ALA A 53 -9.55 -11.55 3.18
C ALA A 53 -8.84 -12.52 4.13
N GLU A 54 -9.42 -13.71 4.31
CA GLU A 54 -8.86 -14.73 5.19
C GLU A 54 -7.97 -15.69 4.40
N LYS A 55 -6.71 -15.85 4.83
CA LYS A 55 -5.79 -16.81 4.24
C LYS A 55 -6.26 -18.25 4.40
N THR A 56 -5.94 -19.12 3.45
CA THR A 56 -6.25 -20.55 3.55
C THR A 56 -5.25 -21.28 4.46
N SER A 57 -3.97 -20.92 4.40
CA SER A 57 -2.92 -21.52 5.21
C SER A 57 -1.71 -20.60 5.36
N GLY A 58 -0.74 -21.00 6.18
CA GLY A 58 0.45 -20.23 6.49
C GLY A 58 0.24 -19.28 7.68
N GLU A 59 1.25 -18.50 8.00
CA GLU A 59 1.27 -17.66 9.18
C GLU A 59 1.81 -16.27 8.85
N ILE A 60 1.28 -15.26 9.56
CA ILE A 60 1.68 -13.86 9.46
C ILE A 60 2.11 -13.42 10.85
N TYR A 61 3.28 -12.83 10.95
CA TYR A 61 3.86 -12.35 12.20
C TYR A 61 4.19 -10.85 12.11
N TRP A 62 3.97 -10.15 13.20
CA TRP A 62 4.50 -8.80 13.42
C TRP A 62 5.32 -8.81 14.72
N ARG A 63 6.61 -8.42 14.62
CA ARG A 63 7.52 -8.43 15.78
C ARG A 63 7.48 -9.76 16.55
N GLU A 64 7.55 -10.88 15.78
CA GLU A 64 7.52 -12.27 16.30
C GLU A 64 6.18 -12.73 16.90
N GLN A 65 5.17 -11.86 16.95
CA GLN A 65 3.83 -12.23 17.40
C GLN A 65 2.97 -12.66 16.22
N PRO A 66 2.29 -13.82 16.30
CA PRO A 66 1.39 -14.26 15.25
C PRO A 66 0.15 -13.36 15.21
N LEU A 67 -0.31 -13.04 14.00
CA LEU A 67 -1.42 -12.15 13.77
C LEU A 67 -2.67 -12.90 13.31
N THR A 68 -3.82 -12.51 13.89
CA THR A 68 -5.16 -12.85 13.39
C THR A 68 -5.62 -11.80 12.36
N ALA A 69 -6.76 -12.05 11.68
CA ALA A 69 -7.36 -11.08 10.78
C ALA A 69 -7.70 -9.76 11.49
N GLU A 70 -8.20 -9.81 12.71
CA GLU A 70 -8.51 -8.62 13.53
C GLU A 70 -7.25 -7.81 13.85
N HIS A 71 -6.14 -8.47 14.21
CA HIS A 71 -4.86 -7.79 14.42
C HIS A 71 -4.36 -7.12 13.13
N LEU A 72 -4.55 -7.75 11.98
CA LEU A 72 -4.15 -7.20 10.67
C LEU A 72 -4.95 -5.93 10.34
N GLN A 73 -6.25 -5.88 10.64
CA GLN A 73 -7.10 -4.69 10.43
C GLN A 73 -6.65 -3.49 11.28
N GLN A 74 -6.11 -3.74 12.46
CA GLN A 74 -5.58 -2.68 13.34
C GLN A 74 -4.16 -2.27 12.95
N LEU A 75 -3.36 -3.20 12.46
CA LEU A 75 -1.95 -3.00 12.14
C LEU A 75 -1.75 -2.28 10.81
N GLY A 76 -2.55 -2.60 9.80
CA GLY A 76 -2.38 -2.14 8.42
C GLY A 76 -3.30 -1.00 8.03
N GLY A 77 -2.75 -0.01 7.31
CA GLY A 77 -3.53 0.96 6.55
C GLY A 77 -3.48 0.62 5.06
N LEU A 78 -4.62 0.31 4.44
CA LEU A 78 -4.69 -0.04 3.02
C LEU A 78 -5.16 1.13 2.18
N VAL A 79 -4.37 1.51 1.17
CA VAL A 79 -4.74 2.45 0.11
C VAL A 79 -4.92 1.67 -1.18
N PHE A 80 -6.15 1.61 -1.66
CA PHE A 80 -6.52 0.92 -2.90
C PHE A 80 -6.03 1.65 -4.15
N GLN A 81 -6.00 0.95 -5.27
CA GLN A 81 -5.86 1.56 -6.59
C GLN A 81 -7.01 2.54 -6.84
N PHE A 82 -6.72 3.75 -7.34
CA PHE A 82 -7.70 4.83 -7.54
C PHE A 82 -8.49 5.18 -6.26
N PRO A 83 -7.80 5.56 -5.16
CA PRO A 83 -8.44 5.77 -3.87
C PRO A 83 -9.45 6.92 -3.88
N GLU A 84 -9.37 7.84 -4.85
CA GLU A 84 -10.32 8.93 -5.08
C GLU A 84 -11.76 8.46 -5.33
N ARG A 85 -11.94 7.20 -5.73
CA ARG A 85 -13.25 6.59 -5.95
C ARG A 85 -13.91 6.09 -4.66
N HIS A 86 -13.17 6.11 -3.56
CA HIS A 86 -13.62 5.55 -2.27
C HIS A 86 -13.99 6.63 -1.25
N PHE A 87 -13.84 7.93 -1.57
CA PHE A 87 -14.30 9.00 -0.70
C PHE A 87 -15.83 9.02 -0.62
N CYS A 88 -16.36 8.91 0.59
CA CYS A 88 -17.81 8.81 0.85
C CYS A 88 -18.37 10.03 1.58
N CYS A 89 -17.53 10.90 2.12
CA CYS A 89 -17.96 12.03 2.92
C CYS A 89 -17.98 13.34 2.12
N GLY A 90 -18.73 14.33 2.63
CA GLY A 90 -18.87 15.62 2.00
C GLY A 90 -17.70 16.57 2.21
N THR A 91 -16.89 16.31 3.24
CA THR A 91 -15.76 17.18 3.62
C THR A 91 -14.51 16.37 3.96
N ILE A 92 -13.34 16.99 3.86
CA ILE A 92 -12.05 16.42 4.28
C ILE A 92 -12.11 15.99 5.76
N LEU A 93 -12.70 16.82 6.62
CA LEU A 93 -12.80 16.52 8.06
C LEU A 93 -13.62 15.26 8.32
N GLU A 94 -14.78 15.14 7.68
CA GLU A 94 -15.64 13.96 7.81
C GLU A 94 -14.95 12.71 7.29
N GLU A 95 -14.24 12.80 6.17
CA GLU A 95 -13.50 11.69 5.58
C GLU A 95 -12.37 11.21 6.51
N LEU A 96 -11.61 12.13 7.11
CA LEU A 96 -10.54 11.81 8.07
C LEU A 96 -11.08 11.18 9.36
N ARG A 97 -12.27 11.59 9.81
CA ARG A 97 -12.92 11.09 11.03
C ARG A 97 -13.84 9.89 10.80
N LEU A 98 -13.96 9.41 9.58
CA LEU A 98 -14.85 8.30 9.24
C LEU A 98 -14.49 7.05 10.06
N GLY A 99 -15.45 6.58 10.87
CA GLY A 99 -15.23 5.47 11.82
C GLY A 99 -14.49 5.84 13.12
N HIS A 100 -14.00 7.09 13.25
CA HIS A 100 -13.22 7.59 14.38
C HIS A 100 -13.63 9.01 14.77
N PRO A 101 -14.90 9.27 15.14
CA PRO A 101 -15.39 10.61 15.42
C PRO A 101 -14.72 11.28 16.64
N GLU A 102 -14.09 10.49 17.51
CA GLU A 102 -13.34 10.91 18.69
C GLU A 102 -12.00 11.59 18.40
N LEU A 103 -11.49 11.47 17.16
CA LEU A 103 -10.20 12.04 16.80
C LEU A 103 -10.21 13.58 16.92
N GLY A 104 -9.28 14.09 17.74
CA GLY A 104 -9.13 15.53 17.97
C GLY A 104 -8.56 16.27 16.75
N SER A 105 -8.69 17.62 16.78
CA SER A 105 -8.18 18.48 15.70
C SER A 105 -6.66 18.35 15.53
N GLU A 106 -5.90 18.22 16.61
CA GLU A 106 -4.44 18.06 16.56
C GLU A 106 -4.03 16.87 15.69
N ARG A 107 -4.72 15.73 15.86
CA ARG A 107 -4.44 14.52 15.07
C ARG A 107 -4.83 14.68 13.60
N VAL A 108 -5.89 15.43 13.30
CA VAL A 108 -6.31 15.78 11.94
C VAL A 108 -5.22 16.65 11.28
N ASP A 109 -4.74 17.67 11.97
CA ASP A 109 -3.73 18.59 11.47
C ASP A 109 -2.38 17.86 11.21
N GLU A 110 -1.96 16.98 12.12
CA GLU A 110 -0.79 16.13 11.95
C GLU A 110 -0.88 15.26 10.69
N ALA A 111 -2.00 14.54 10.50
CA ALA A 111 -2.19 13.66 9.35
C ALA A 111 -2.16 14.44 8.02
N LEU A 112 -2.77 15.63 7.97
CA LEU A 112 -2.71 16.49 6.78
C LEU A 112 -1.31 17.05 6.53
N LYS A 113 -0.58 17.44 7.58
CA LYS A 113 0.80 17.92 7.50
C LYS A 113 1.76 16.85 7.00
N GLU A 114 1.57 15.60 7.42
CA GLU A 114 2.38 14.47 6.95
C GLU A 114 2.34 14.31 5.42
N VAL A 115 1.16 14.55 4.83
CA VAL A 115 0.97 14.44 3.39
C VAL A 115 1.06 15.78 2.64
N GLY A 116 1.33 16.91 3.36
CA GLY A 116 1.45 18.24 2.78
C GLY A 116 0.12 18.81 2.26
N LEU A 117 -0.97 18.59 3.00
CA LEU A 117 -2.30 19.11 2.73
C LEU A 117 -2.83 20.05 3.84
N ASP A 118 -2.00 20.44 4.78
CA ASP A 118 -2.30 21.31 5.92
C ASP A 118 -2.75 22.73 5.54
N HIS A 119 -2.54 23.13 4.28
CA HIS A 119 -3.03 24.40 3.72
C HIS A 119 -4.49 24.36 3.24
N LEU A 120 -5.12 23.19 3.20
CA LEU A 120 -6.49 23.03 2.71
C LEU A 120 -7.50 23.28 3.82
N SER A 121 -8.67 23.86 3.44
CA SER A 121 -9.80 23.96 4.36
C SER A 121 -10.39 22.57 4.62
N LEU A 122 -10.64 22.27 5.89
CA LEU A 122 -11.27 21.01 6.32
C LEU A 122 -12.71 20.84 5.78
N ASN A 123 -13.36 21.94 5.40
CA ASN A 123 -14.70 21.93 4.81
C ASN A 123 -14.68 21.72 3.28
N THR A 124 -13.50 21.55 2.67
CA THR A 124 -13.39 21.27 1.24
C THR A 124 -13.92 19.87 0.93
N ALA A 125 -14.68 19.74 -0.14
CA ALA A 125 -15.14 18.43 -0.61
C ALA A 125 -13.97 17.64 -1.22
N PRO A 126 -13.75 16.37 -0.83
CA PRO A 126 -12.66 15.54 -1.38
C PRO A 126 -12.66 15.47 -2.90
N GLN A 127 -13.85 15.45 -3.52
CA GLN A 127 -14.03 15.36 -4.98
C GLN A 127 -13.58 16.62 -5.73
N SER A 128 -13.49 17.79 -5.05
CA SER A 128 -13.01 19.05 -5.65
C SER A 128 -11.47 19.16 -5.70
N LEU A 129 -10.77 18.25 -5.05
CA LEU A 129 -9.32 18.24 -5.02
C LEU A 129 -8.72 17.74 -6.35
N SER A 130 -7.51 18.20 -6.67
CA SER A 130 -6.74 17.60 -7.79
C SER A 130 -6.44 16.12 -7.51
N GLY A 131 -6.25 15.32 -8.56
CA GLY A 131 -5.96 13.88 -8.40
C GLY A 131 -4.76 13.59 -7.48
N GLY A 132 -3.70 14.42 -7.55
CA GLY A 132 -2.56 14.33 -6.64
C GLY A 132 -2.90 14.69 -5.18
N GLN A 133 -3.81 15.65 -4.95
CA GLN A 133 -4.30 15.97 -3.60
C GLN A 133 -5.21 14.85 -3.08
N GLN A 134 -6.09 14.30 -3.91
CA GLN A 134 -6.94 13.16 -3.55
C GLN A 134 -6.11 11.95 -3.14
N ARG A 135 -5.03 11.63 -3.88
CA ARG A 135 -4.11 10.55 -3.56
C ARG A 135 -3.43 10.75 -2.20
N ARG A 136 -3.01 11.99 -1.92
CA ARG A 136 -2.43 12.36 -0.62
C ARG A 136 -3.45 12.35 0.50
N LEU A 137 -4.69 12.78 0.25
CA LEU A 137 -5.78 12.69 1.24
C LEU A 137 -6.06 11.21 1.61
N ALA A 138 -6.10 10.31 0.64
CA ALA A 138 -6.27 8.88 0.92
C ALA A 138 -5.16 8.31 1.81
N LEU A 139 -3.92 8.79 1.64
CA LEU A 139 -2.83 8.46 2.59
C LEU A 139 -3.10 9.04 3.98
N ALA A 140 -3.54 10.30 4.09
CA ALA A 140 -3.86 10.93 5.37
C ALA A 140 -4.95 10.16 6.13
N VAL A 141 -6.00 9.70 5.42
CA VAL A 141 -7.09 8.87 5.98
C VAL A 141 -6.55 7.57 6.61
N GLN A 142 -5.50 6.98 6.05
CA GLN A 142 -4.88 5.81 6.66
C GLN A 142 -3.91 6.19 7.79
N LEU A 143 -3.11 7.25 7.60
CA LEU A 143 -2.11 7.69 8.58
C LEU A 143 -2.71 8.21 9.88
N ILE A 144 -3.92 8.79 9.83
CA ILE A 144 -4.59 9.33 11.03
C ILE A 144 -4.79 8.26 12.11
N ARG A 145 -4.92 7.00 11.71
CA ARG A 145 -5.07 5.84 12.59
C ARG A 145 -3.74 5.31 13.16
N GLN A 146 -2.61 5.89 12.77
CA GLN A 146 -1.25 5.46 13.15
C GLN A 146 -0.98 3.97 12.86
N PRO A 147 -1.17 3.50 11.63
CA PRO A 147 -0.91 2.11 11.29
C PRO A 147 0.57 1.78 11.50
N GLN A 148 0.89 0.52 11.73
CA GLN A 148 2.27 0.06 11.82
C GLN A 148 2.88 -0.18 10.43
N ILE A 149 2.03 -0.45 9.44
CA ILE A 149 2.41 -0.65 8.04
C ILE A 149 1.37 -0.02 7.10
N LEU A 150 1.85 0.66 6.06
CA LEU A 150 1.02 1.13 4.94
C LEU A 150 1.11 0.16 3.78
N LEU A 151 -0.04 -0.30 3.33
CA LEU A 151 -0.23 -1.19 2.19
C LEU A 151 -0.76 -0.38 1.02
N LEU A 152 -0.04 -0.34 -0.10
CA LEU A 152 -0.34 0.55 -1.22
C LEU A 152 -0.53 -0.28 -2.51
N ASP A 153 -1.74 -0.26 -3.06
CA ASP A 153 -2.05 -0.93 -4.32
C ASP A 153 -1.91 0.05 -5.49
N GLU A 154 -0.94 -0.20 -6.37
CA GLU A 154 -0.66 0.59 -7.58
C GLU A 154 -0.66 2.11 -7.33
N PRO A 155 0.09 2.63 -6.33
CA PRO A 155 -0.07 4.02 -5.89
C PRO A 155 0.28 5.07 -6.94
N THR A 156 1.07 4.73 -7.95
CA THR A 156 1.50 5.62 -9.03
C THR A 156 0.65 5.50 -10.30
N ALA A 157 -0.30 4.56 -10.35
CA ALA A 157 -1.13 4.34 -11.52
C ALA A 157 -1.98 5.56 -11.87
N GLY A 158 -2.00 5.94 -13.17
CA GLY A 158 -2.80 7.06 -13.66
C GLY A 158 -2.29 8.46 -13.30
N LEU A 159 -1.15 8.57 -12.63
CA LEU A 159 -0.52 9.87 -12.32
C LEU A 159 0.37 10.32 -13.48
N ASP A 160 0.30 11.62 -13.79
CA ASP A 160 1.30 12.25 -14.65
C ASP A 160 2.69 12.23 -13.98
N TRP A 161 3.72 12.56 -14.76
CA TRP A 161 5.11 12.51 -14.29
C TRP A 161 5.35 13.37 -13.04
N SER A 162 4.81 14.59 -13.00
CA SER A 162 5.01 15.52 -11.87
C SER A 162 4.34 15.01 -10.59
N MET A 163 3.09 14.56 -10.70
CA MET A 163 2.34 13.96 -9.58
C MET A 163 3.02 12.69 -9.07
N ARG A 164 3.50 11.84 -9.97
CA ARG A 164 4.27 10.62 -9.64
C ARG A 164 5.52 10.97 -8.82
N GLN A 165 6.34 11.93 -9.28
CA GLN A 165 7.55 12.34 -8.55
C GLN A 165 7.23 12.93 -7.17
N ASN A 166 6.14 13.69 -7.04
CA ASN A 166 5.70 14.22 -5.74
C ASN A 166 5.28 13.08 -4.79
N LEU A 167 4.55 12.07 -5.28
CA LEU A 167 4.17 10.91 -4.49
C LEU A 167 5.40 10.09 -4.06
N ILE A 168 6.35 9.84 -4.95
CA ILE A 168 7.59 9.12 -4.62
C ILE A 168 8.37 9.83 -3.51
N ARG A 169 8.50 11.17 -3.57
CA ARG A 169 9.12 11.95 -2.50
C ARG A 169 8.35 11.84 -1.17
N LEU A 170 7.03 11.83 -1.23
CA LEU A 170 6.20 11.63 -0.04
C LEU A 170 6.42 10.22 0.56
N LEU A 171 6.40 9.16 -0.25
CA LEU A 171 6.64 7.79 0.22
C LEU A 171 8.04 7.64 0.82
N ALA A 172 9.06 8.28 0.23
CA ALA A 172 10.42 8.29 0.77
C ALA A 172 10.50 9.00 2.15
N LYS A 173 9.67 10.03 2.38
CA LYS A 173 9.55 10.68 3.68
C LYS A 173 8.80 9.77 4.68
N LEU A 174 7.68 9.22 4.27
CA LEU A 174 6.82 8.39 5.13
C LEU A 174 7.56 7.12 5.61
N LYS A 175 8.41 6.50 4.77
CA LYS A 175 9.15 5.30 5.18
C LYS A 175 10.11 5.53 6.36
N GLN A 176 10.46 6.76 6.68
CA GLN A 176 11.30 7.08 7.86
C GLN A 176 10.56 6.79 9.18
N HIS A 177 9.23 6.76 9.15
CA HIS A 177 8.38 6.59 10.33
C HIS A 177 7.53 5.32 10.25
N TRP A 178 7.19 4.86 9.04
CA TRP A 178 6.32 3.71 8.78
C TRP A 178 7.00 2.65 7.92
N SER A 179 6.62 1.40 8.11
CA SER A 179 6.89 0.37 7.13
C SER A 179 5.90 0.53 5.97
N LEU A 180 6.37 0.42 4.72
CA LEU A 180 5.54 0.53 3.53
C LEU A 180 5.66 -0.74 2.70
N LEU A 181 4.55 -1.23 2.19
CA LEU A 181 4.52 -2.32 1.22
C LEU A 181 3.71 -1.89 0.00
N VAL A 182 4.39 -1.75 -1.11
CA VAL A 182 3.80 -1.34 -2.39
C VAL A 182 3.67 -2.55 -3.29
N VAL A 183 2.50 -2.73 -3.90
CA VAL A 183 2.37 -3.66 -5.02
C VAL A 183 2.15 -2.87 -6.31
N THR A 184 2.81 -3.28 -7.40
CA THR A 184 2.72 -2.57 -8.68
C THR A 184 3.08 -3.49 -9.86
N HIS A 185 2.67 -3.10 -11.05
CA HIS A 185 3.16 -3.69 -12.30
C HIS A 185 4.37 -2.93 -12.88
N ASP A 186 4.59 -1.68 -12.41
CA ASP A 186 5.69 -0.81 -12.83
C ASP A 186 6.47 -0.31 -11.60
N ALA A 187 7.67 -0.85 -11.39
CA ALA A 187 8.53 -0.44 -10.28
C ALA A 187 9.20 0.91 -10.51
N GLY A 188 9.50 1.29 -11.74
CA GLY A 188 10.00 2.58 -12.19
C GLY A 188 10.74 3.40 -11.13
N ASP A 189 10.10 4.50 -10.72
CA ASP A 189 10.66 5.40 -9.72
C ASP A 189 10.77 4.80 -8.30
N LEU A 190 10.01 3.74 -7.99
CA LEU A 190 10.09 3.05 -6.70
C LEU A 190 11.44 2.35 -6.49
N LEU A 191 12.17 2.02 -7.57
CA LEU A 191 13.54 1.48 -7.46
C LEU A 191 14.49 2.41 -6.73
N LYS A 192 14.25 3.73 -6.77
CA LYS A 192 15.10 4.75 -6.13
C LYS A 192 14.93 4.81 -4.62
N ILE A 193 13.79 4.35 -4.11
CA ILE A 193 13.41 4.51 -2.69
C ILE A 193 13.11 3.18 -1.99
N GLY A 194 12.95 2.08 -2.74
CA GLY A 194 12.69 0.75 -2.20
C GLY A 194 13.91 0.13 -1.54
N ASP A 195 13.68 -0.66 -0.49
CA ASP A 195 14.72 -1.36 0.27
C ASP A 195 14.71 -2.88 -0.01
N ARG A 196 13.54 -3.42 -0.33
CA ARG A 196 13.35 -4.84 -0.63
C ARG A 196 12.44 -5.00 -1.83
N PHE A 197 12.78 -5.94 -2.71
CA PHE A 197 12.05 -6.17 -3.94
C PHE A 197 11.70 -7.64 -4.12
N TRP A 198 10.48 -7.88 -4.61
CA TRP A 198 10.01 -9.20 -4.98
C TRP A 198 9.27 -9.15 -6.30
N THR A 199 9.30 -10.24 -7.02
CA THR A 199 8.36 -10.49 -8.11
C THR A 199 7.26 -11.43 -7.65
N LEU A 200 6.02 -11.16 -8.05
CA LEU A 200 4.86 -12.02 -7.85
C LEU A 200 4.33 -12.45 -9.21
N ASN A 201 4.42 -13.75 -9.49
CA ASN A 201 3.95 -14.31 -10.75
C ASN A 201 3.20 -15.62 -10.51
N HIS A 202 1.98 -15.73 -11.05
CA HIS A 202 1.10 -16.90 -10.85
C HIS A 202 0.99 -17.37 -9.39
N GLY A 203 0.92 -16.41 -8.47
CA GLY A 203 0.80 -16.65 -7.02
C GLY A 203 2.10 -17.05 -6.31
N VAL A 204 3.23 -17.08 -7.01
CA VAL A 204 4.56 -17.38 -6.44
C VAL A 204 5.36 -16.09 -6.28
N ILE A 205 5.91 -15.88 -5.08
CA ILE A 205 6.76 -14.73 -4.77
C ILE A 205 8.24 -15.14 -4.82
N GLN A 206 9.09 -14.25 -5.34
CA GLN A 206 10.55 -14.45 -5.39
C GLN A 206 11.24 -13.13 -5.05
N SER A 207 12.23 -13.16 -4.16
CA SER A 207 13.08 -12.00 -3.89
C SER A 207 13.98 -11.72 -5.09
N VAL A 208 14.14 -10.44 -5.42
CA VAL A 208 14.95 -10.00 -6.58
C VAL A 208 15.77 -8.77 -6.20
N GLU A 209 16.93 -8.64 -6.86
CA GLU A 209 17.76 -7.45 -6.75
C GLU A 209 17.23 -6.33 -7.65
N PRO A 210 17.43 -5.03 -7.28
CA PRO A 210 16.97 -3.89 -8.08
C PRO A 210 17.46 -3.91 -9.52
N ASP A 211 18.70 -4.31 -9.77
CA ASP A 211 19.31 -4.37 -11.10
C ASP A 211 18.57 -5.33 -12.04
N TYR A 212 18.11 -6.46 -11.51
CA TYR A 212 17.30 -7.41 -12.28
C TYR A 212 15.99 -6.80 -12.78
N ILE A 213 15.36 -5.95 -11.97
CA ILE A 213 14.11 -5.28 -12.31
C ILE A 213 14.36 -4.22 -13.40
N ALA A 214 15.41 -3.42 -13.22
CA ALA A 214 15.79 -2.38 -14.19
C ALA A 214 16.04 -2.98 -15.57
N ILE A 215 16.79 -4.09 -15.66
CA ILE A 215 17.05 -4.80 -16.92
C ILE A 215 15.77 -5.33 -17.55
N ARG A 216 14.88 -5.95 -16.77
CA ARG A 216 13.61 -6.46 -17.31
C ARG A 216 12.70 -5.36 -17.84
N GLN A 217 12.62 -4.20 -17.18
CA GLN A 217 11.83 -3.07 -17.67
C GLN A 217 12.39 -2.47 -18.97
N GLN A 218 13.71 -2.40 -19.10
CA GLN A 218 14.34 -1.97 -20.35
C GLN A 218 14.04 -2.92 -21.51
N LEU A 219 14.06 -4.23 -21.28
CA LEU A 219 13.77 -5.23 -22.31
C LEU A 219 12.28 -5.25 -22.71
N SER A 220 11.37 -4.97 -21.78
CA SER A 220 9.92 -4.89 -22.08
C SER A 220 9.51 -3.58 -22.77
N GLY A 221 10.25 -2.49 -22.56
CA GLY A 221 10.03 -1.18 -23.21
C GLY A 221 10.53 -1.10 -24.67
N VAL A 222 11.28 -2.07 -25.14
CA VAL A 222 11.80 -2.13 -26.55
C VAL A 222 10.80 -2.84 -27.48
N SER A 223 9.69 -3.36 -26.97
CA SER A 223 8.68 -4.13 -27.73
C SER A 223 7.38 -3.36 -28.00
N GLY A 224 7.41 -2.00 -28.00
CA GLY A 224 6.26 -1.13 -28.25
C GLY A 224 6.51 -0.20 -29.44
#